data_5af77850fdc64a9359267adb0f04540d
#
_entry.id   5af77850fdc64a9359267adb0f04540d
#
_cell.length_a   1.000
_cell.length_b   1.000
_cell.length_c   1.000
_cell.angle_alpha   90.00
_cell.angle_beta   90.00
_cell.angle_gamma   90.00
#
_symmetry.space_group_name_H-M   'P 1'
#
loop_
_entity.id
_entity.type
_entity.pdbx_description
1 polymer ?
#
loop_
_entity_poly.entity_id
_entity_poly.type
_entity_poly.pdbx_seq_one_letter_code
_entity_poly.pdbx_strand_id
1 'polypeptide(L)'
;MSLAESASVVDGAFQDIPIIDLSCATSPDESERKALAHQIRDACMNVGFFYVKNHGIPPECIDNVLKVNKEYFNLPTEEKLKLNHKTVANFKGYTPLLDANIEPGNRGDLHEAFQIGWEELEAKAYDEKRANDGAMAGANVWPERPEEYRESMLKYYHAAVAVGKILFPLFALSLDLPERYFDDKTKNSAAIMNTLHYPPQTGPADDRIVGIGAHTDFECFTILWQQPGIQALQILNSQKEWIKAPPIDGTLVINLGDQFARWTNDIFKSTVHRAVNRNGVDRYSIPLFFGTDYDVNVEPIASCVSAERPARYGPVSAGEYVNQRLKEMYY
;
A
#
# COMPACT_ATOMS: atom_id res chain seq x y z
N MET A 1 -11.10 11.93 -18.03
CA MET A 1 -10.96 12.84 -16.85
C MET A 1 -10.14 12.11 -15.84
N SER A 2 -8.97 12.63 -15.44
CA SER A 2 -8.10 11.97 -14.45
C SER A 2 -8.76 11.98 -13.05
N LEU A 3 -8.32 11.11 -12.13
CA LEU A 3 -8.80 11.13 -10.74
C LEU A 3 -8.51 12.47 -10.06
N ALA A 4 -7.40 13.12 -10.41
CA ALA A 4 -7.07 14.46 -9.95
C ALA A 4 -8.09 15.52 -10.38
N GLU A 5 -8.60 15.43 -11.63
CA GLU A 5 -9.63 16.34 -12.15
C GLU A 5 -11.02 16.09 -11.55
N SER A 6 -11.33 14.84 -11.20
CA SER A 6 -12.63 14.46 -10.62
C SER A 6 -12.73 14.71 -9.12
N ALA A 7 -11.63 14.96 -8.42
CA ALA A 7 -11.62 15.24 -6.98
C ALA A 7 -12.44 16.51 -6.66
N SER A 8 -13.34 16.43 -5.67
CA SER A 8 -14.14 17.56 -5.23
C SER A 8 -13.32 18.56 -4.41
N VAL A 9 -13.52 19.86 -4.65
CA VAL A 9 -12.94 20.94 -3.83
C VAL A 9 -13.81 21.13 -2.60
N VAL A 10 -13.19 21.12 -1.40
CA VAL A 10 -13.86 21.30 -0.11
C VAL A 10 -13.03 22.27 0.74
N ASP A 11 -13.67 23.11 1.53
CA ASP A 11 -12.99 23.99 2.48
C ASP A 11 -12.26 23.17 3.55
N GLY A 12 -11.13 23.70 4.06
CA GLY A 12 -10.34 23.04 5.12
C GLY A 12 -9.38 21.96 4.59
N ALA A 13 -8.81 22.17 3.40
CA ALA A 13 -7.80 21.27 2.85
C ALA A 13 -6.56 21.16 3.75
N PHE A 14 -6.05 19.93 3.90
CA PHE A 14 -4.82 19.70 4.64
C PHE A 14 -3.61 20.28 3.89
N GLN A 15 -2.64 20.75 4.65
CA GLN A 15 -1.33 21.21 4.15
C GLN A 15 -0.19 20.35 4.69
N ASP A 16 -0.43 19.60 5.77
CA ASP A 16 0.54 18.74 6.45
C ASP A 16 -0.02 17.34 6.63
N ILE A 17 0.88 16.37 6.73
CA ILE A 17 0.57 14.95 6.97
C ILE A 17 0.94 14.63 8.42
N PRO A 18 -0.01 14.16 9.27
CA PRO A 18 0.27 13.90 10.68
C PRO A 18 1.31 12.80 10.89
N ILE A 19 2.08 12.91 11.97
CA ILE A 19 3.02 11.89 12.42
C ILE A 19 2.47 11.28 13.70
N ILE A 20 2.22 9.97 13.70
CA ILE A 20 1.61 9.22 14.80
C ILE A 20 2.65 8.29 15.42
N ASP A 21 2.73 8.26 16.73
CA ASP A 21 3.64 7.41 17.50
C ASP A 21 2.95 6.11 17.89
N LEU A 22 3.41 4.96 17.38
CA LEU A 22 2.84 3.64 17.67
C LEU A 22 3.35 3.01 18.98
N SER A 23 4.15 3.70 19.80
CA SER A 23 4.70 3.12 21.03
C SER A 23 3.65 2.58 22.01
N CYS A 24 2.45 3.18 22.03
CA CYS A 24 1.31 2.74 22.84
C CYS A 24 0.32 1.82 22.11
N ALA A 25 0.62 1.39 20.88
CA ALA A 25 -0.33 0.62 20.07
C ALA A 25 -0.74 -0.73 20.70
N THR A 26 0.14 -1.32 21.50
CA THR A 26 -0.08 -2.59 22.22
C THR A 26 -0.05 -2.40 23.73
N SER A 27 -0.27 -1.18 24.23
CA SER A 27 -0.34 -0.92 25.68
C SER A 27 -1.42 -1.76 26.34
N PRO A 28 -1.20 -2.31 27.55
CA PRO A 28 -2.26 -2.95 28.31
C PRO A 28 -3.36 -1.98 28.74
N ASP A 29 -3.08 -0.68 28.79
CA ASP A 29 -4.05 0.36 29.10
C ASP A 29 -4.89 0.70 27.85
N GLU A 30 -6.19 0.35 27.93
CA GLU A 30 -7.15 0.63 26.86
C GLU A 30 -7.30 2.14 26.59
N SER A 31 -7.12 2.99 27.61
CA SER A 31 -7.24 4.45 27.45
C SER A 31 -6.14 5.02 26.56
N GLU A 32 -4.92 4.49 26.65
CA GLU A 32 -3.81 4.88 25.78
C GLU A 32 -4.06 4.43 24.32
N ARG A 33 -4.55 3.18 24.13
CA ARG A 33 -4.88 2.69 22.79
C ARG A 33 -6.03 3.47 22.16
N LYS A 34 -7.05 3.86 22.93
CA LYS A 34 -8.15 4.72 22.46
C LYS A 34 -7.66 6.13 22.12
N ALA A 35 -6.79 6.73 22.93
CA ALA A 35 -6.20 8.03 22.62
C ALA A 35 -5.40 8.01 21.30
N LEU A 36 -4.66 6.93 21.06
CA LEU A 36 -3.95 6.69 19.79
C LEU A 36 -4.93 6.50 18.63
N ALA A 37 -5.99 5.72 18.83
CA ALA A 37 -7.03 5.50 17.82
C ALA A 37 -7.76 6.80 17.43
N HIS A 38 -7.94 7.75 18.34
CA HIS A 38 -8.50 9.08 18.03
C HIS A 38 -7.58 9.88 17.10
N GLN A 39 -6.26 9.85 17.32
CA GLN A 39 -5.30 10.49 16.40
C GLN A 39 -5.36 9.87 15.00
N ILE A 40 -5.45 8.53 14.93
CA ILE A 40 -5.63 7.80 13.67
C ILE A 40 -6.95 8.20 13.00
N ARG A 41 -8.05 8.27 13.74
CA ARG A 41 -9.36 8.72 13.24
C ARG A 41 -9.26 10.08 12.55
N ASP A 42 -8.68 11.06 13.23
CA ASP A 42 -8.52 12.43 12.71
C ASP A 42 -7.70 12.44 11.42
N ALA A 43 -6.60 11.68 11.37
CA ALA A 43 -5.79 11.54 10.17
C ALA A 43 -6.56 10.90 9.02
N CYS A 44 -7.31 9.82 9.28
CA CYS A 44 -8.10 9.10 8.28
C CYS A 44 -9.26 9.94 7.72
N MET A 45 -9.92 10.72 8.57
CA MET A 45 -11.05 11.59 8.17
C MET A 45 -10.61 12.82 7.40
N ASN A 46 -9.49 13.42 7.77
CA ASN A 46 -9.06 14.70 7.21
C ASN A 46 -8.09 14.55 6.04
N VAL A 47 -7.18 13.58 6.10
CA VAL A 47 -6.07 13.42 5.14
C VAL A 47 -6.15 12.10 4.36
N GLY A 48 -6.48 10.99 5.04
CA GLY A 48 -6.38 9.63 4.49
C GLY A 48 -4.94 9.11 4.44
N PHE A 49 -3.97 9.90 4.95
CA PHE A 49 -2.54 9.61 5.02
C PHE A 49 -1.98 10.05 6.38
N PHE A 50 -1.02 9.28 6.90
CA PHE A 50 -0.23 9.67 8.07
C PHE A 50 1.10 8.92 8.10
N TYR A 51 2.10 9.50 8.76
CA TYR A 51 3.33 8.80 9.09
C TYR A 51 3.16 8.04 10.40
N VAL A 52 3.85 6.92 10.53
CA VAL A 52 3.99 6.20 11.79
C VAL A 52 5.46 6.07 12.16
N LYS A 53 5.79 6.38 13.41
CA LYS A 53 7.09 6.10 14.03
C LYS A 53 6.95 5.03 15.10
N ASN A 54 8.06 4.45 15.57
CA ASN A 54 8.09 3.34 16.52
C ASN A 54 7.27 2.12 16.04
N HIS A 55 7.30 1.87 14.73
CA HIS A 55 6.55 0.82 14.05
C HIS A 55 7.11 -0.61 14.26
N GLY A 56 8.28 -0.74 14.89
CA GLY A 56 8.84 -2.03 15.30
C GLY A 56 9.56 -2.83 14.20
N ILE A 57 9.62 -2.36 12.94
CA ILE A 57 10.45 -3.00 11.90
C ILE A 57 11.92 -2.69 12.21
N PRO A 58 12.79 -3.72 12.40
CA PRO A 58 14.20 -3.50 12.65
C PRO A 58 14.91 -2.78 11.48
N PRO A 59 15.77 -1.79 11.74
CA PRO A 59 16.51 -1.09 10.68
C PRO A 59 17.29 -2.01 9.75
N GLU A 60 17.94 -3.03 10.31
CA GLU A 60 18.67 -4.03 9.52
C GLU A 60 17.79 -4.82 8.55
N CYS A 61 16.51 -5.00 8.87
CA CYS A 61 15.55 -5.64 7.97
C CYS A 61 15.28 -4.76 6.74
N ILE A 62 15.18 -3.45 6.95
CA ILE A 62 15.01 -2.45 5.88
C ILE A 62 16.27 -2.38 5.02
N ASP A 63 17.46 -2.32 5.65
CA ASP A 63 18.74 -2.24 4.95
C ASP A 63 18.96 -3.47 4.07
N ASN A 64 18.66 -4.66 4.58
CA ASN A 64 18.83 -5.92 3.84
C ASN A 64 17.88 -5.99 2.63
N VAL A 65 16.60 -5.69 2.80
CA VAL A 65 15.64 -5.71 1.68
C VAL A 65 16.01 -4.66 0.62
N LEU A 66 16.47 -3.48 1.02
CA LEU A 66 16.93 -2.46 0.08
C LEU A 66 18.19 -2.91 -0.68
N LYS A 67 19.16 -3.51 0.03
CA LYS A 67 20.39 -4.04 -0.57
C LYS A 67 20.08 -5.04 -1.68
N VAL A 68 19.31 -6.08 -1.36
CA VAL A 68 19.01 -7.15 -2.35
C VAL A 68 18.17 -6.64 -3.53
N ASN A 69 17.30 -5.65 -3.30
CA ASN A 69 16.54 -5.04 -4.40
C ASN A 69 17.43 -4.20 -5.33
N LYS A 70 18.39 -3.44 -4.79
CA LYS A 70 19.39 -2.74 -5.61
C LYS A 70 20.21 -3.71 -6.45
N GLU A 71 20.64 -4.81 -5.88
CA GLU A 71 21.37 -5.86 -6.60
C GLU A 71 20.51 -6.49 -7.69
N TYR A 72 19.24 -6.82 -7.40
CA TYR A 72 18.31 -7.42 -8.36
C TYR A 72 17.98 -6.48 -9.52
N PHE A 73 17.61 -5.23 -9.25
CA PHE A 73 17.24 -4.29 -10.31
C PHE A 73 18.44 -3.88 -11.19
N ASN A 74 19.67 -4.03 -10.70
CA ASN A 74 20.89 -3.84 -11.48
C ASN A 74 21.24 -5.04 -12.38
N LEU A 75 20.52 -6.16 -12.30
CA LEU A 75 20.70 -7.28 -13.22
C LEU A 75 20.35 -6.89 -14.67
N PRO A 76 20.92 -7.56 -15.68
CA PRO A 76 20.50 -7.40 -17.06
C PRO A 76 18.99 -7.60 -17.23
N THR A 77 18.37 -6.83 -18.10
CA THR A 77 16.91 -6.90 -18.32
C THR A 77 16.45 -8.31 -18.71
N GLU A 78 17.23 -9.04 -19.49
CA GLU A 78 16.91 -10.43 -19.88
C GLU A 78 16.82 -11.36 -18.66
N GLU A 79 17.64 -11.16 -17.63
CA GLU A 79 17.58 -11.95 -16.39
C GLU A 79 16.30 -11.63 -15.61
N LYS A 80 15.95 -10.37 -15.48
CA LYS A 80 14.73 -9.92 -14.79
C LYS A 80 13.47 -10.42 -15.52
N LEU A 81 13.45 -10.37 -16.85
CA LEU A 81 12.32 -10.82 -17.67
C LEU A 81 12.02 -12.32 -17.57
N LYS A 82 12.94 -13.15 -17.10
CA LYS A 82 12.64 -14.57 -16.81
C LYS A 82 11.53 -14.73 -15.78
N LEU A 83 11.33 -13.74 -14.93
CA LEU A 83 10.31 -13.72 -13.88
C LEU A 83 9.19 -12.70 -14.17
N ASN A 84 8.95 -12.38 -15.45
CA ASN A 84 7.92 -11.43 -15.84
C ASN A 84 6.54 -11.84 -15.31
N HIS A 85 5.84 -10.94 -14.61
CA HIS A 85 4.53 -11.17 -14.01
C HIS A 85 3.47 -11.66 -15.00
N LYS A 86 3.62 -11.37 -16.29
CA LYS A 86 2.71 -11.86 -17.36
C LYS A 86 2.88 -13.34 -17.70
N THR A 87 3.96 -13.96 -17.24
CA THR A 87 4.20 -15.41 -17.44
C THR A 87 3.60 -16.28 -16.34
N VAL A 88 3.06 -15.67 -15.29
CA VAL A 88 2.42 -16.34 -14.16
C VAL A 88 0.95 -15.90 -14.03
N ALA A 89 0.10 -16.80 -13.51
CA ALA A 89 -1.33 -16.52 -13.43
C ALA A 89 -1.73 -15.58 -12.28
N ASN A 90 -0.80 -15.27 -11.37
CA ASN A 90 -1.08 -14.56 -10.11
C ASN A 90 -0.42 -13.18 -10.00
N PHE A 91 0.02 -12.59 -11.09
CA PHE A 91 0.63 -11.26 -11.17
C PHE A 91 1.90 -11.05 -10.32
N LYS A 92 2.47 -12.11 -9.72
CA LYS A 92 3.70 -12.04 -8.91
C LYS A 92 4.93 -12.05 -9.81
N GLY A 93 6.03 -11.48 -9.32
CA GLY A 93 7.29 -11.40 -10.05
C GLY A 93 7.61 -10.00 -10.58
N TYR A 94 8.35 -9.96 -11.67
CA TYR A 94 8.91 -8.73 -12.23
C TYR A 94 7.96 -8.01 -13.18
N THR A 95 7.77 -6.72 -12.95
CA THR A 95 7.08 -5.79 -13.86
C THR A 95 8.10 -4.86 -14.50
N PRO A 96 8.24 -4.86 -15.84
CA PRO A 96 9.17 -3.99 -16.55
C PRO A 96 8.78 -2.51 -16.50
N LEU A 97 9.74 -1.64 -16.82
CA LEU A 97 9.49 -0.20 -16.99
C LEU A 97 8.38 0.05 -18.01
N LEU A 98 7.49 0.99 -17.70
CA LEU A 98 6.36 1.41 -18.54
C LEU A 98 5.32 0.32 -18.85
N ASP A 99 5.38 -0.82 -18.18
CA ASP A 99 4.44 -1.92 -18.38
C ASP A 99 3.13 -1.69 -17.60
N ALA A 100 3.20 -1.04 -16.43
CA ALA A 100 2.04 -0.57 -15.69
C ALA A 100 1.63 0.83 -16.17
N ASN A 101 0.34 1.12 -16.17
CA ASN A 101 -0.20 2.45 -16.48
C ASN A 101 -1.47 2.70 -15.66
N ILE A 102 -1.28 3.25 -14.47
CA ILE A 102 -2.39 3.39 -13.51
C ILE A 102 -3.27 4.63 -13.80
N GLU A 103 -2.71 5.65 -14.44
CA GLU A 103 -3.45 6.87 -14.81
C GLU A 103 -3.84 6.85 -16.28
N PRO A 104 -5.14 6.77 -16.61
CA PRO A 104 -5.59 6.76 -17.99
C PRO A 104 -5.12 7.99 -18.78
N GLY A 105 -4.53 7.77 -19.93
CA GLY A 105 -4.00 8.83 -20.79
C GLY A 105 -2.49 9.11 -20.62
N ASN A 106 -1.85 8.53 -19.61
CA ASN A 106 -0.39 8.50 -19.50
C ASN A 106 0.24 7.49 -20.47
N ARG A 107 1.57 7.52 -20.56
CA ARG A 107 2.37 6.64 -21.46
C ARG A 107 3.04 5.48 -20.74
N GLY A 108 2.53 5.12 -19.58
CA GLY A 108 3.09 4.14 -18.65
C GLY A 108 3.81 4.77 -17.48
N ASP A 109 3.88 4.03 -16.39
CA ASP A 109 4.56 4.44 -15.16
C ASP A 109 6.05 4.16 -15.25
N LEU A 110 6.88 5.16 -14.95
CA LEU A 110 8.33 5.08 -15.05
C LEU A 110 8.94 4.45 -13.78
N HIS A 111 8.60 3.21 -13.56
CA HIS A 111 9.22 2.36 -12.56
C HIS A 111 9.26 0.91 -13.04
N GLU A 112 10.13 0.13 -12.46
CA GLU A 112 10.09 -1.32 -12.52
C GLU A 112 9.79 -1.86 -11.11
N ALA A 113 9.19 -3.04 -11.03
CA ALA A 113 8.75 -3.59 -9.75
C ALA A 113 9.02 -5.09 -9.62
N PHE A 114 9.09 -5.56 -8.37
CA PHE A 114 9.02 -6.98 -8.06
C PHE A 114 7.95 -7.22 -7.00
N GLN A 115 6.97 -8.06 -7.33
CA GLN A 115 5.78 -8.29 -6.53
C GLN A 115 5.79 -9.67 -5.89
N ILE A 116 5.50 -9.72 -4.58
CA ILE A 116 5.32 -10.95 -3.82
C ILE A 116 4.05 -10.89 -2.97
N GLY A 117 3.52 -12.07 -2.65
CA GLY A 117 2.50 -12.28 -1.64
C GLY A 117 3.03 -13.10 -0.47
N TRP A 118 2.11 -13.55 0.36
CA TRP A 118 2.46 -14.35 1.53
C TRP A 118 3.19 -15.65 1.17
N GLU A 119 4.21 -15.96 1.94
CA GLU A 119 4.92 -17.23 1.94
C GLU A 119 5.59 -17.40 3.30
N GLU A 120 5.68 -18.62 3.82
CA GLU A 120 6.40 -18.87 5.06
C GLU A 120 7.91 -18.63 4.90
N LEU A 121 8.54 -18.04 5.91
CA LEU A 121 9.98 -17.77 5.91
C LEU A 121 10.80 -19.06 5.90
N GLU A 122 10.43 -20.01 6.77
CA GLU A 122 11.00 -21.35 6.77
C GLU A 122 10.19 -22.27 5.85
N ALA A 123 10.83 -22.83 4.84
CA ALA A 123 10.23 -23.82 3.96
C ALA A 123 9.92 -25.10 4.75
N LYS A 124 8.81 -25.12 5.46
CA LYS A 124 8.18 -26.37 5.90
C LYS A 124 7.61 -27.05 4.66
N ALA A 125 7.74 -28.38 4.56
CA ALA A 125 7.19 -29.16 3.48
C ALA A 125 5.78 -28.62 3.12
N TYR A 126 5.68 -28.05 1.96
CA TYR A 126 4.55 -27.58 1.20
C TYR A 126 3.20 -27.71 1.89
N ASP A 127 2.75 -26.66 2.59
CA ASP A 127 1.36 -26.50 2.94
C ASP A 127 0.71 -25.61 1.88
N GLU A 128 0.07 -26.24 0.92
CA GLU A 128 -0.32 -25.67 -0.37
C GLU A 128 -1.46 -24.65 -0.29
N LYS A 129 -2.06 -24.44 0.86
CA LYS A 129 -3.32 -23.69 0.90
C LYS A 129 -3.37 -22.71 2.06
N ARG A 130 -2.79 -21.55 1.85
CA ARG A 130 -3.46 -20.38 2.38
C ARG A 130 -4.72 -20.20 1.52
N ALA A 131 -5.86 -20.62 2.05
CA ALA A 131 -7.13 -20.38 1.41
C ALA A 131 -7.31 -18.86 1.26
N ASN A 132 -7.71 -18.39 0.08
CA ASN A 132 -8.21 -17.06 -0.23
C ASN A 132 -7.22 -15.95 -0.62
N ASP A 133 -6.13 -16.26 -1.31
CA ASP A 133 -5.35 -15.19 -1.98
C ASP A 133 -6.03 -14.66 -3.28
N GLY A 134 -7.26 -15.08 -3.59
CA GLY A 134 -8.02 -14.59 -4.75
C GLY A 134 -7.25 -14.67 -6.05
N ALA A 135 -7.23 -13.58 -6.82
CA ALA A 135 -6.50 -13.48 -8.08
C ALA A 135 -4.96 -13.53 -7.91
N MET A 136 -4.47 -13.30 -6.69
CA MET A 136 -3.05 -13.34 -6.33
C MET A 136 -2.65 -14.66 -5.67
N ALA A 137 -3.54 -15.65 -5.66
CA ALA A 137 -3.28 -16.98 -5.09
C ALA A 137 -2.12 -17.69 -5.79
N GLY A 138 -1.41 -18.53 -5.04
CA GLY A 138 -0.32 -19.35 -5.53
C GLY A 138 1.06 -18.88 -5.06
N ALA A 139 2.08 -19.66 -5.43
CA ALA A 139 3.45 -19.45 -4.98
C ALA A 139 4.04 -18.13 -5.50
N ASN A 140 4.98 -17.58 -4.75
CA ASN A 140 5.88 -16.56 -5.26
C ASN A 140 6.84 -17.17 -6.27
N VAL A 141 7.36 -16.33 -7.15
CA VAL A 141 8.51 -16.65 -7.99
C VAL A 141 9.74 -15.94 -7.45
N TRP A 142 10.91 -16.56 -7.55
CA TRP A 142 12.12 -16.02 -6.94
C TRP A 142 13.28 -16.01 -7.93
N PRO A 143 14.10 -14.95 -7.96
CA PRO A 143 15.30 -14.92 -8.78
C PRO A 143 16.38 -15.83 -8.18
N GLU A 144 17.24 -16.36 -9.03
CA GLU A 144 18.43 -17.10 -8.59
C GLU A 144 19.48 -16.18 -7.93
N ARG A 145 19.44 -14.89 -8.25
CA ARG A 145 20.37 -13.86 -7.74
C ARG A 145 19.62 -12.57 -7.40
N PRO A 146 20.01 -11.87 -6.33
CA PRO A 146 21.02 -12.29 -5.32
C PRO A 146 20.52 -13.47 -4.49
N GLU A 147 21.43 -14.29 -3.95
CA GLU A 147 21.10 -15.51 -3.21
C GLU A 147 20.20 -15.25 -1.98
N GLU A 148 20.43 -14.12 -1.30
CA GLU A 148 19.66 -13.74 -0.10
C GLU A 148 18.32 -13.04 -0.43
N TYR A 149 17.91 -12.97 -1.71
CA TYR A 149 16.75 -12.18 -2.13
C TYR A 149 15.45 -12.62 -1.44
N ARG A 150 15.13 -13.92 -1.56
CA ARG A 150 13.91 -14.49 -0.96
C ARG A 150 13.84 -14.24 0.55
N GLU A 151 14.91 -14.56 1.26
CA GLU A 151 14.94 -14.43 2.72
C GLU A 151 14.78 -12.98 3.17
N SER A 152 15.49 -12.04 2.55
CA SER A 152 15.42 -10.62 2.87
C SER A 152 14.06 -10.04 2.57
N MET A 153 13.46 -10.40 1.43
CA MET A 153 12.10 -9.98 1.04
C MET A 153 11.05 -10.48 2.03
N LEU A 154 11.09 -11.76 2.40
CA LEU A 154 10.12 -12.35 3.32
C LEU A 154 10.28 -11.83 4.76
N LYS A 155 11.50 -11.59 5.24
CA LYS A 155 11.73 -10.99 6.56
C LYS A 155 11.06 -9.61 6.66
N TYR A 156 11.27 -8.76 5.65
CA TYR A 156 10.63 -7.45 5.62
C TYR A 156 9.10 -7.57 5.47
N TYR A 157 8.63 -8.44 4.58
CA TYR A 157 7.22 -8.70 4.36
C TYR A 157 6.49 -9.07 5.67
N HIS A 158 7.02 -10.03 6.42
CA HIS A 158 6.42 -10.44 7.69
C HIS A 158 6.47 -9.35 8.76
N ALA A 159 7.56 -8.57 8.81
CA ALA A 159 7.66 -7.43 9.72
C ALA A 159 6.62 -6.34 9.38
N ALA A 160 6.42 -6.03 8.10
CA ALA A 160 5.39 -5.09 7.65
C ALA A 160 3.96 -5.63 7.90
N VAL A 161 3.72 -6.93 7.67
CA VAL A 161 2.44 -7.57 8.02
C VAL A 161 2.14 -7.47 9.52
N ALA A 162 3.16 -7.59 10.38
CA ALA A 162 2.99 -7.41 11.83
C ALA A 162 2.54 -5.98 12.17
N VAL A 163 3.06 -4.95 11.49
CA VAL A 163 2.57 -3.56 11.63
C VAL A 163 1.10 -3.46 11.24
N GLY A 164 0.71 -4.07 10.12
CA GLY A 164 -0.68 -4.08 9.68
C GLY A 164 -1.63 -4.72 10.70
N LYS A 165 -1.21 -5.82 11.32
CA LYS A 165 -1.99 -6.48 12.39
C LYS A 165 -2.13 -5.64 13.65
N ILE A 166 -1.18 -4.75 13.95
CA ILE A 166 -1.27 -3.78 15.06
C ILE A 166 -2.25 -2.65 14.70
N LEU A 167 -2.32 -2.25 13.43
CA LEU A 167 -3.17 -1.15 12.99
C LEU A 167 -4.67 -1.50 12.95
N PHE A 168 -5.06 -2.72 12.60
CA PHE A 168 -6.49 -3.09 12.51
C PHE A 168 -7.28 -2.90 13.80
N PRO A 169 -6.80 -3.32 14.99
CA PRO A 169 -7.45 -2.99 16.26
C PRO A 169 -7.61 -1.50 16.51
N LEU A 170 -6.61 -0.70 16.15
CA LEU A 170 -6.66 0.76 16.28
C LEU A 170 -7.67 1.38 15.31
N PHE A 171 -7.79 0.87 14.10
CA PHE A 171 -8.85 1.27 13.17
C PHE A 171 -10.24 0.90 13.70
N ALA A 172 -10.42 -0.26 14.33
CA ALA A 172 -11.68 -0.61 14.96
C ALA A 172 -12.04 0.38 16.07
N LEU A 173 -11.12 0.65 16.99
CA LEU A 173 -11.32 1.65 18.05
C LEU A 173 -11.58 3.06 17.50
N SER A 174 -10.94 3.43 16.41
CA SER A 174 -11.12 4.75 15.77
C SER A 174 -12.52 4.91 15.14
N LEU A 175 -13.24 3.82 14.93
CA LEU A 175 -14.62 3.77 14.42
C LEU A 175 -15.65 3.51 15.54
N ASP A 176 -15.23 3.56 16.79
CA ASP A 176 -16.04 3.23 17.97
C ASP A 176 -16.59 1.78 17.93
N LEU A 177 -15.83 0.87 17.29
CA LEU A 177 -16.13 -0.55 17.20
C LEU A 177 -15.37 -1.35 18.28
N PRO A 178 -15.82 -2.57 18.60
CA PRO A 178 -15.02 -3.48 19.40
C PRO A 178 -13.62 -3.67 18.82
N GLU A 179 -12.58 -3.62 19.63
CA GLU A 179 -11.17 -3.67 19.19
C GLU A 179 -10.86 -4.87 18.29
N ARG A 180 -11.58 -5.99 18.47
CA ARG A 180 -11.44 -7.23 17.69
C ARG A 180 -12.40 -7.34 16.50
N TYR A 181 -13.02 -6.25 16.10
CA TYR A 181 -14.04 -6.24 15.04
C TYR A 181 -13.55 -6.81 13.70
N PHE A 182 -12.26 -6.64 13.39
CA PHE A 182 -11.67 -7.10 12.14
C PHE A 182 -10.98 -8.47 12.21
N ASP A 183 -10.90 -9.11 13.41
CA ASP A 183 -10.14 -10.35 13.61
C ASP A 183 -10.63 -11.50 12.72
N ASP A 184 -11.95 -11.64 12.56
CA ASP A 184 -12.57 -12.67 11.72
C ASP A 184 -12.46 -12.40 10.22
N LYS A 185 -12.12 -11.16 9.84
CA LYS A 185 -12.01 -10.66 8.47
C LYS A 185 -10.58 -10.59 7.96
N THR A 186 -9.61 -10.83 8.81
CA THR A 186 -8.18 -10.64 8.54
C THR A 186 -7.32 -11.82 8.98
N LYS A 187 -7.90 -13.03 9.00
CA LYS A 187 -7.20 -14.28 9.38
C LYS A 187 -6.08 -14.62 8.41
N ASN A 188 -6.39 -14.53 7.13
CA ASN A 188 -5.48 -14.76 6.01
C ASN A 188 -5.34 -13.50 5.16
N SER A 189 -5.20 -12.35 5.83
CA SER A 189 -5.18 -11.04 5.18
C SER A 189 -4.48 -11.06 3.84
N ALA A 190 -5.16 -10.58 2.83
CA ALA A 190 -4.52 -10.26 1.56
C ALA A 190 -3.45 -9.22 1.83
N ALA A 191 -2.20 -9.58 1.60
CA ALA A 191 -1.07 -8.68 1.77
C ALA A 191 -0.12 -8.89 0.60
N ILE A 192 -0.06 -7.90 -0.27
CA ILE A 192 0.79 -7.90 -1.45
C ILE A 192 1.86 -6.83 -1.28
N MET A 193 3.11 -7.21 -1.44
CA MET A 193 4.23 -6.31 -1.34
C MET A 193 4.88 -6.10 -2.71
N ASN A 194 5.09 -4.85 -3.06
CA ASN A 194 5.93 -4.46 -4.19
C ASN A 194 7.23 -3.85 -3.67
N THR A 195 8.33 -4.18 -4.34
CA THR A 195 9.53 -3.36 -4.28
C THR A 195 9.63 -2.60 -5.60
N LEU A 196 9.78 -1.29 -5.52
CA LEU A 196 9.73 -0.39 -6.66
C LEU A 196 11.08 0.29 -6.85
N HIS A 197 11.59 0.25 -8.08
CA HIS A 197 12.75 1.00 -8.52
C HIS A 197 12.33 2.04 -9.55
N TYR A 198 12.64 3.28 -9.28
CA TYR A 198 12.41 4.42 -10.16
C TYR A 198 13.77 4.90 -10.68
N PRO A 199 14.09 4.67 -11.96
CA PRO A 199 15.35 5.12 -12.53
C PRO A 199 15.43 6.65 -12.58
N PRO A 200 16.64 7.23 -12.71
CA PRO A 200 16.82 8.66 -12.88
C PRO A 200 16.05 9.15 -14.09
N GLN A 201 15.17 10.10 -13.91
CA GLN A 201 14.47 10.73 -15.02
C GLN A 201 15.35 11.83 -15.59
N THR A 202 15.95 11.56 -16.76
CA THR A 202 16.81 12.48 -17.49
C THR A 202 16.11 12.94 -18.77
N GLY A 203 16.18 14.23 -19.09
CA GLY A 203 15.56 14.80 -20.30
C GLY A 203 14.43 15.78 -20.00
N PRO A 204 13.75 16.29 -21.04
CA PRO A 204 12.61 17.18 -20.87
C PRO A 204 11.51 16.54 -20.03
N ALA A 205 10.95 17.29 -19.08
CA ALA A 205 9.85 16.82 -18.27
C ALA A 205 8.60 16.60 -19.16
N ASP A 206 8.15 15.37 -19.28
CA ASP A 206 6.82 15.03 -19.82
C ASP A 206 5.92 14.68 -18.62
N ASP A 207 4.87 15.45 -18.39
CA ASP A 207 3.93 15.23 -17.29
C ASP A 207 3.07 13.97 -17.47
N ARG A 208 3.11 13.35 -18.65
CA ARG A 208 2.49 12.06 -18.96
C ARG A 208 3.39 10.86 -18.67
N ILE A 209 4.64 11.10 -18.26
CA ILE A 209 5.59 10.07 -17.83
C ILE A 209 6.06 10.45 -16.44
N VAL A 210 5.48 9.83 -15.44
CA VAL A 210 5.81 10.02 -14.02
C VAL A 210 6.18 8.67 -13.40
N GLY A 211 6.74 8.67 -12.22
CA GLY A 211 7.11 7.42 -11.53
C GLY A 211 5.92 6.49 -11.35
N ILE A 212 4.82 7.01 -10.77
CA ILE A 212 3.48 6.40 -10.75
C ILE A 212 2.47 7.51 -10.92
N GLY A 213 1.51 7.33 -11.85
CA GLY A 213 0.43 8.27 -12.12
C GLY A 213 -0.53 8.46 -10.95
N ALA A 214 -1.44 9.42 -11.06
CA ALA A 214 -2.42 9.72 -10.01
C ALA A 214 -3.42 8.57 -9.85
N HIS A 215 -3.53 8.03 -8.62
CA HIS A 215 -4.38 6.88 -8.31
C HIS A 215 -4.81 6.87 -6.83
N THR A 216 -5.72 5.95 -6.51
CA THR A 216 -6.03 5.47 -5.16
C THR A 216 -5.63 4.01 -5.04
N ASP A 217 -5.28 3.55 -3.84
CA ASP A 217 -5.00 2.14 -3.58
C ASP A 217 -6.29 1.32 -3.45
N PHE A 218 -6.25 0.04 -3.79
CA PHE A 218 -7.44 -0.78 -3.92
C PHE A 218 -7.87 -1.44 -2.62
N GLU A 219 -6.93 -1.83 -1.77
CA GLU A 219 -7.17 -2.60 -0.55
C GLU A 219 -7.55 -1.71 0.64
N CYS A 220 -7.42 -2.19 1.88
CA CYS A 220 -7.81 -1.43 3.05
C CYS A 220 -6.86 -0.27 3.33
N PHE A 221 -5.57 -0.54 3.36
CA PHE A 221 -4.52 0.46 3.55
C PHE A 221 -3.18 -0.04 3.06
N THR A 222 -2.28 0.90 2.83
CA THR A 222 -0.90 0.64 2.41
C THR A 222 0.06 1.00 3.53
N ILE A 223 1.08 0.17 3.72
CA ILE A 223 2.23 0.42 4.58
C ILE A 223 3.41 0.66 3.65
N LEU A 224 3.85 1.91 3.56
CA LEU A 224 4.86 2.33 2.60
C LEU A 224 6.16 2.74 3.29
N TRP A 225 7.25 2.05 2.97
CA TRP A 225 8.59 2.57 3.22
C TRP A 225 9.07 3.41 2.04
N GLN A 226 9.64 4.58 2.32
CA GLN A 226 10.25 5.47 1.34
C GLN A 226 11.75 5.58 1.59
N GLN A 227 12.55 5.54 0.52
CA GLN A 227 14.00 5.78 0.63
C GLN A 227 14.28 7.18 1.19
N PRO A 228 15.10 7.30 2.28
CA PRO A 228 15.47 8.57 2.85
C PRO A 228 16.11 9.54 1.85
N GLY A 229 15.85 10.83 2.04
CA GLY A 229 16.48 11.91 1.26
C GLY A 229 15.94 12.14 -0.16
N ILE A 230 15.03 11.28 -0.67
CA ILE A 230 14.52 11.40 -2.04
C ILE A 230 13.01 11.63 -2.04
N GLN A 231 12.60 12.88 -2.21
CA GLN A 231 11.20 13.28 -2.29
C GLN A 231 10.58 12.88 -3.64
N ALA A 232 9.47 12.12 -3.60
CA ALA A 232 8.71 11.80 -4.81
C ALA A 232 7.19 11.73 -4.54
N LEU A 233 6.75 11.20 -3.39
CA LEU A 233 5.35 11.03 -3.07
C LEU A 233 4.63 12.38 -2.94
N GLN A 234 3.50 12.51 -3.62
CA GLN A 234 2.62 13.67 -3.56
C GLN A 234 1.18 13.20 -3.35
N ILE A 235 0.44 13.91 -2.49
CA ILE A 235 -0.93 13.60 -2.11
C ILE A 235 -1.82 14.78 -2.51
N LEU A 236 -2.95 14.50 -3.15
CA LEU A 236 -3.86 15.52 -3.64
C LEU A 236 -4.82 15.94 -2.51
N ASN A 237 -4.76 17.21 -2.11
CA ASN A 237 -5.71 17.75 -1.13
C ASN A 237 -7.08 18.10 -1.78
N SER A 238 -8.04 18.48 -0.97
CA SER A 238 -9.40 18.83 -1.44
C SER A 238 -9.46 20.12 -2.26
N GLN A 239 -8.43 20.96 -2.24
CA GLN A 239 -8.27 22.12 -3.12
C GLN A 239 -7.54 21.81 -4.44
N LYS A 240 -7.30 20.52 -4.71
CA LYS A 240 -6.56 20.02 -5.90
C LYS A 240 -5.11 20.48 -5.94
N GLU A 241 -4.50 20.66 -4.78
CA GLU A 241 -3.07 20.95 -4.65
C GLU A 241 -2.31 19.66 -4.30
N TRP A 242 -1.16 19.48 -4.94
CA TRP A 242 -0.26 18.37 -4.66
C TRP A 242 0.63 18.67 -3.47
N ILE A 243 0.29 18.09 -2.32
CA ILE A 243 1.06 18.19 -1.08
C ILE A 243 2.18 17.16 -1.09
N LYS A 244 3.41 17.61 -0.84
CA LYS A 244 4.58 16.72 -0.76
C LYS A 244 4.53 15.88 0.52
N ALA A 245 4.82 14.59 0.38
CA ALA A 245 5.04 13.68 1.50
C ALA A 245 6.53 13.27 1.54
N PRO A 246 7.42 14.09 2.12
CA PRO A 246 8.85 13.80 2.16
C PRO A 246 9.12 12.55 2.98
N PRO A 247 10.13 11.72 2.62
CA PRO A 247 10.57 10.65 3.50
C PRO A 247 11.10 11.22 4.82
N ILE A 248 10.63 10.65 5.92
CA ILE A 248 11.06 10.98 7.27
C ILE A 248 11.77 9.76 7.84
N ASP A 249 13.00 9.93 8.30
CA ASP A 249 13.80 8.82 8.81
C ASP A 249 13.11 8.11 9.99
N GLY A 250 13.15 6.78 9.98
CA GLY A 250 12.54 5.94 11.00
C GLY A 250 11.00 5.92 10.98
N THR A 251 10.38 6.34 9.87
CA THR A 251 8.92 6.28 9.72
C THR A 251 8.49 5.43 8.52
N LEU A 252 7.24 4.98 8.57
CA LEU A 252 6.48 4.47 7.43
C LEU A 252 5.35 5.45 7.13
N VAL A 253 4.90 5.47 5.89
CA VAL A 253 3.64 6.15 5.51
C VAL A 253 2.53 5.11 5.51
N ILE A 254 1.41 5.46 6.13
CA ILE A 254 0.16 4.70 6.05
C ILE A 254 -0.83 5.53 5.22
N ASN A 255 -1.43 4.90 4.22
CA ASN A 255 -2.53 5.50 3.48
C ASN A 255 -3.71 4.54 3.35
N LEU A 256 -4.91 5.08 3.42
CA LEU A 256 -6.13 4.31 3.27
C LEU A 256 -6.45 4.08 1.80
N GLY A 257 -7.00 2.90 1.52
CA GLY A 257 -7.43 2.52 0.20
C GLY A 257 -8.96 2.44 0.07
N ASP A 258 -9.39 2.11 -1.14
CA ASP A 258 -10.79 2.16 -1.54
C ASP A 258 -11.70 1.22 -0.75
N GLN A 259 -11.24 0.01 -0.40
CA GLN A 259 -12.04 -0.92 0.40
C GLN A 259 -12.35 -0.36 1.78
N PHE A 260 -11.39 0.35 2.41
CA PHE A 260 -11.62 0.94 3.72
C PHE A 260 -12.51 2.19 3.63
N ALA A 261 -12.39 2.99 2.56
CA ALA A 261 -13.32 4.07 2.29
C ALA A 261 -14.75 3.54 2.10
N ARG A 262 -14.94 2.44 1.35
CA ARG A 262 -16.25 1.77 1.19
C ARG A 262 -16.81 1.27 2.51
N TRP A 263 -16.01 0.60 3.34
CA TRP A 263 -16.43 0.11 4.66
C TRP A 263 -16.91 1.23 5.58
N THR A 264 -16.22 2.36 5.53
CA THR A 264 -16.56 3.51 6.38
C THR A 264 -17.53 4.48 5.70
N ASN A 265 -18.14 4.11 4.57
CA ASN A 265 -19.08 4.96 3.83
C ASN A 265 -18.47 6.35 3.53
N ASP A 266 -17.19 6.41 3.13
CA ASP A 266 -16.35 7.59 2.88
C ASP A 266 -16.16 8.52 4.11
N ILE A 267 -16.33 8.01 5.35
CA ILE A 267 -15.87 8.72 6.54
C ILE A 267 -14.35 8.78 6.54
N PHE A 268 -13.70 7.66 6.25
CA PHE A 268 -12.27 7.59 6.01
C PHE A 268 -11.99 7.77 4.52
N LYS A 269 -10.93 8.50 4.19
CA LYS A 269 -10.65 8.92 2.82
C LYS A 269 -9.63 8.01 2.15
N SER A 270 -9.99 7.47 0.99
CA SER A 270 -9.01 6.97 0.02
C SER A 270 -8.55 8.15 -0.82
N THR A 271 -7.35 8.66 -0.54
CA THR A 271 -6.88 9.94 -1.09
C THR A 271 -5.98 9.70 -2.29
N VAL A 272 -6.25 10.44 -3.37
CA VAL A 272 -5.46 10.37 -4.61
C VAL A 272 -4.03 10.78 -4.34
N HIS A 273 -3.08 10.00 -4.85
CA HIS A 273 -1.65 10.25 -4.71
C HIS A 273 -0.89 9.81 -5.95
N ARG A 274 0.36 10.26 -6.05
CA ARG A 274 1.27 9.93 -7.16
C ARG A 274 2.72 9.94 -6.72
N ALA A 275 3.61 9.34 -7.53
CA ALA A 275 5.05 9.42 -7.32
C ALA A 275 5.73 10.11 -8.50
N VAL A 276 6.46 11.20 -8.23
CA VAL A 276 7.18 11.99 -9.24
C VAL A 276 8.66 12.01 -8.89
N ASN A 277 9.46 11.15 -9.55
CA ASN A 277 10.91 11.08 -9.33
C ASN A 277 11.67 11.93 -10.34
N ARG A 278 11.76 13.23 -10.10
CA ARG A 278 12.53 14.20 -10.94
C ARG A 278 13.84 14.65 -10.30
N ASN A 279 14.38 13.83 -9.39
CA ASN A 279 15.60 14.18 -8.64
C ASN A 279 16.89 13.79 -9.38
N GLY A 280 16.80 13.15 -10.54
CA GLY A 280 17.96 12.72 -11.33
C GLY A 280 18.77 11.57 -10.70
N VAL A 281 18.20 10.88 -9.72
CA VAL A 281 18.81 9.74 -9.01
C VAL A 281 17.85 8.57 -8.95
N ASP A 282 18.39 7.37 -8.77
CA ASP A 282 17.59 6.18 -8.48
C ASP A 282 16.85 6.34 -7.17
N ARG A 283 15.57 5.95 -7.15
CA ARG A 283 14.74 5.92 -5.95
C ARG A 283 14.15 4.53 -5.74
N TYR A 284 14.06 4.13 -4.49
CA TYR A 284 13.40 2.89 -4.09
C TYR A 284 12.25 3.17 -3.12
N SER A 285 11.18 2.39 -3.22
CA SER A 285 10.11 2.38 -2.23
C SER A 285 9.51 0.98 -2.12
N ILE A 286 8.90 0.68 -0.96
CA ILE A 286 8.38 -0.66 -0.66
C ILE A 286 6.97 -0.49 -0.07
N PRO A 287 5.92 -0.46 -0.90
CA PRO A 287 4.55 -0.55 -0.44
C PRO A 287 4.18 -2.00 -0.14
N LEU A 288 3.50 -2.21 0.97
CA LEU A 288 2.74 -3.41 1.28
C LEU A 288 1.27 -3.02 1.33
N PHE A 289 0.50 -3.50 0.35
CA PHE A 289 -0.95 -3.33 0.30
C PHE A 289 -1.59 -4.35 1.23
N PHE A 290 -2.35 -3.88 2.21
CA PHE A 290 -2.89 -4.72 3.27
C PHE A 290 -4.41 -4.71 3.21
N GLY A 291 -4.99 -5.87 2.92
CA GLY A 291 -6.42 -6.07 2.81
C GLY A 291 -6.99 -7.04 3.84
N THR A 292 -8.24 -7.40 3.62
CA THR A 292 -8.94 -8.46 4.34
C THR A 292 -8.72 -9.81 3.67
N ASP A 293 -9.31 -10.87 4.23
CA ASP A 293 -9.50 -12.11 3.50
C ASP A 293 -10.36 -11.82 2.25
N TYR A 294 -10.01 -12.39 1.11
CA TYR A 294 -10.63 -12.01 -0.18
C TYR A 294 -12.10 -12.43 -0.32
N ASP A 295 -12.59 -13.35 0.50
CA ASP A 295 -14.00 -13.75 0.58
C ASP A 295 -14.85 -12.84 1.47
N VAL A 296 -14.24 -11.87 2.16
CA VAL A 296 -14.96 -10.90 2.99
C VAL A 296 -15.76 -9.94 2.12
N ASN A 297 -17.04 -9.79 2.44
CA ASN A 297 -17.87 -8.76 1.84
C ASN A 297 -17.56 -7.40 2.46
N VAL A 298 -17.21 -6.46 1.58
CA VAL A 298 -16.99 -5.04 1.93
C VAL A 298 -18.26 -4.27 1.63
N GLU A 299 -18.96 -3.89 2.69
CA GLU A 299 -20.17 -3.06 2.66
C GLU A 299 -20.10 -2.01 3.78
N PRO A 300 -20.81 -0.88 3.67
CA PRO A 300 -20.78 0.14 4.70
C PRO A 300 -21.14 -0.41 6.08
N ILE A 301 -20.22 -0.20 7.05
CA ILE A 301 -20.43 -0.58 8.46
C ILE A 301 -21.63 0.19 9.00
N ALA A 302 -22.51 -0.49 9.75
CA ALA A 302 -23.78 0.09 10.20
C ALA A 302 -23.59 1.40 10.98
N SER A 303 -22.53 1.53 11.79
CA SER A 303 -22.21 2.78 12.52
C SER A 303 -21.78 3.93 11.61
N CYS A 304 -21.41 3.64 10.37
CA CYS A 304 -21.02 4.65 9.36
C CYS A 304 -22.20 5.07 8.45
N VAL A 305 -23.40 4.58 8.72
CA VAL A 305 -24.63 4.87 7.96
C VAL A 305 -25.65 5.55 8.87
N SER A 306 -26.28 6.60 8.38
CA SER A 306 -27.37 7.31 9.08
C SER A 306 -28.40 7.83 8.08
N ALA A 307 -29.48 8.47 8.56
CA ALA A 307 -30.45 9.12 7.69
C ALA A 307 -29.83 10.26 6.86
N GLU A 308 -28.88 11.00 7.46
CA GLU A 308 -28.14 12.08 6.82
C GLU A 308 -26.99 11.58 5.94
N ARG A 309 -26.53 10.34 6.18
CA ARG A 309 -25.50 9.65 5.44
C ARG A 309 -25.95 8.23 5.06
N PRO A 310 -26.83 8.08 4.08
CA PRO A 310 -27.28 6.76 3.64
C PRO A 310 -26.11 5.96 3.05
N ALA A 311 -26.27 4.63 3.01
CA ALA A 311 -25.25 3.75 2.42
C ALA A 311 -25.00 4.12 0.94
N ARG A 312 -23.75 4.39 0.60
CA ARG A 312 -23.30 4.82 -0.73
C ARG A 312 -22.91 3.64 -1.62
N TYR A 313 -22.61 2.52 -1.02
CA TYR A 313 -22.05 1.33 -1.67
C TYR A 313 -22.87 0.09 -1.38
N GLY A 314 -23.07 -0.75 -2.37
CA GLY A 314 -23.55 -2.11 -2.18
C GLY A 314 -22.40 -3.06 -1.76
N PRO A 315 -22.71 -4.28 -1.28
CA PRO A 315 -21.72 -5.28 -0.94
C PRO A 315 -20.93 -5.72 -2.17
N VAL A 316 -19.62 -5.92 -1.98
CA VAL A 316 -18.72 -6.52 -2.97
C VAL A 316 -17.69 -7.35 -2.20
N SER A 317 -17.29 -8.53 -2.71
CA SER A 317 -16.20 -9.26 -2.07
C SER A 317 -14.88 -8.51 -2.28
N ALA A 318 -14.00 -8.55 -1.28
CA ALA A 318 -12.70 -7.90 -1.35
C ALA A 318 -11.90 -8.38 -2.57
N GLY A 319 -11.92 -9.69 -2.84
CA GLY A 319 -11.23 -10.28 -3.98
C GLY A 319 -11.79 -9.89 -5.33
N GLU A 320 -13.12 -9.78 -5.47
CA GLU A 320 -13.74 -9.30 -6.71
C GLU A 320 -13.37 -7.85 -7.00
N TYR A 321 -13.37 -7.00 -5.97
CA TYR A 321 -12.97 -5.61 -6.10
C TYR A 321 -11.52 -5.48 -6.58
N VAL A 322 -10.58 -6.16 -5.91
CA VAL A 322 -9.16 -6.15 -6.30
C VAL A 322 -8.98 -6.68 -7.73
N ASN A 323 -9.63 -7.79 -8.08
CA ASN A 323 -9.53 -8.39 -9.41
C ASN A 323 -10.04 -7.45 -10.52
N GLN A 324 -11.14 -6.73 -10.26
CA GLN A 324 -11.64 -5.73 -11.19
C GLN A 324 -10.62 -4.61 -11.40
N ARG A 325 -10.07 -4.05 -10.31
CA ARG A 325 -9.10 -2.94 -10.38
C ARG A 325 -7.79 -3.34 -11.06
N LEU A 326 -7.29 -4.57 -10.81
CA LEU A 326 -6.11 -5.11 -11.49
C LEU A 326 -6.34 -5.24 -12.99
N LYS A 327 -7.51 -5.69 -13.42
CA LYS A 327 -7.85 -5.75 -14.85
C LYS A 327 -7.87 -4.37 -15.50
N GLU A 328 -8.43 -3.36 -14.82
CA GLU A 328 -8.45 -1.98 -15.31
C GLU A 328 -7.03 -1.37 -15.43
N MET A 329 -6.06 -1.83 -14.61
CA MET A 329 -4.68 -1.33 -14.62
C MET A 329 -3.80 -1.99 -15.69
N TYR A 330 -4.02 -3.28 -16.00
CA TYR A 330 -3.11 -4.05 -16.86
C TYR A 330 -3.69 -4.40 -18.24
N TYR A 331 -4.99 -4.20 -18.44
CA TYR A 331 -5.70 -4.52 -19.69
C TYR A 331 -6.63 -3.38 -20.15
#